data_fc83addfb77ab614325e991116e49ef0
#
_entry.id   fc83addfb77ab614325e991116e49ef0
#
_cell.length_a   1.000
_cell.length_b   1.000
_cell.length_c   1.000
_cell.angle_alpha   90.00
_cell.angle_beta   90.00
_cell.angle_gamma   90.00
#
_symmetry.space_group_name_H-M   'P 1'
#
loop_
_entity.id
_entity.type
_entity.pdbx_description
1 polymer ?
#
loop_
_entity_poly.entity_id
_entity_poly.type
_entity_poly.pdbx_seq_one_letter_code
_entity_poly.pdbx_strand_id
1 'polypeptide(L)'
;MCIRDRAREVGRLGINVNAVAPGFLDTEMTHGLVGEQRERVIRRSALRRLADVDDVANAVEFLLGDQARSISGTVLTVDAGTTA
;
A
#
# COMPACT_ATOMS: atom_id res chain seq x y z
N MET A 1 -1.65 14.88 -9.53
CA MET A 1 -1.29 15.61 -8.30
C MET A 1 -0.21 14.84 -7.56
N CYS A 2 0.85 15.52 -7.13
CA CYS A 2 1.88 14.89 -6.31
C CYS A 2 1.43 14.87 -4.85
N ILE A 3 1.54 13.71 -4.19
CA ILE A 3 1.16 13.57 -2.78
C ILE A 3 1.97 14.50 -1.88
N ARG A 4 3.25 14.73 -2.21
CA ARG A 4 4.12 15.62 -1.45
C ARG A 4 3.66 17.07 -1.53
N ASP A 5 3.19 17.50 -2.69
CA ASP A 5 2.68 18.85 -2.89
C ASP A 5 1.43 19.09 -2.05
N ARG A 6 0.52 18.11 -2.02
CA ARG A 6 -0.68 18.23 -1.19
C ARG A 6 -0.32 18.23 0.29
N ALA A 7 0.65 17.40 0.71
CA ALA A 7 1.08 17.38 2.10
C ALA A 7 1.65 18.72 2.54
N ARG A 8 2.43 19.37 1.67
CA ARG A 8 2.98 20.72 1.96
C ARG A 8 1.89 21.78 2.01
N GLU A 9 0.90 21.66 1.12
CA GLU A 9 -0.18 22.64 1.03
C GLU A 9 -1.05 22.69 2.30
N VAL A 10 -1.36 21.54 2.89
CA VAL A 10 -2.28 21.46 4.02
C VAL A 10 -1.61 21.16 5.37
N GLY A 11 -0.30 20.94 5.37
CA GLY A 11 0.43 20.59 6.59
C GLY A 11 0.33 21.64 7.68
N ARG A 12 0.33 22.93 7.30
CA ARG A 12 0.18 24.05 8.25
C ARG A 12 -1.16 24.05 8.96
N LEU A 13 -2.15 23.30 8.43
CA LEU A 13 -3.46 23.16 9.03
C LEU A 13 -3.52 21.92 9.96
N GLY A 14 -2.41 21.23 10.15
CA GLY A 14 -2.38 20.03 10.96
C GLY A 14 -2.93 18.80 10.26
N ILE A 15 -2.96 18.81 8.93
CA ILE A 15 -3.51 17.71 8.13
C ILE A 15 -2.37 16.91 7.54
N ASN A 16 -2.36 15.61 7.81
CA ASN A 16 -1.42 14.67 7.20
C ASN A 16 -2.02 14.10 5.92
N VAL A 17 -1.21 13.99 4.88
CA VAL A 17 -1.64 13.43 3.59
C VAL A 17 -0.65 12.35 3.18
N ASN A 18 -1.13 11.12 3.09
CA ASN A 18 -0.33 9.97 2.70
C ASN A 18 -1.11 9.15 1.68
N ALA A 19 -0.40 8.28 0.99
CA ALA A 19 -1.01 7.35 0.04
C ALA A 19 -0.60 5.93 0.39
N VAL A 20 -1.47 4.98 0.10
CA VAL A 20 -1.15 3.55 0.20
C VAL A 20 -1.21 2.99 -1.21
N ALA A 21 -0.15 2.32 -1.62
CA ALA A 21 -0.04 1.72 -2.96
C ALA A 21 -0.08 0.20 -2.81
N PRO A 22 -1.25 -0.44 -2.98
CA PRO A 22 -1.34 -1.89 -2.94
C PRO A 22 -0.82 -2.48 -4.24
N GLY A 23 -0.24 -3.68 -4.15
CA GLY A 23 0.11 -4.47 -5.31
C GLY A 23 -1.02 -5.42 -5.67
N PHE A 24 -0.66 -6.58 -6.22
CA PHE A 24 -1.63 -7.65 -6.44
C PHE A 24 -2.07 -8.20 -5.09
N LEU A 25 -3.38 -8.18 -4.86
CA LEU A 25 -3.97 -8.67 -3.61
C LEU A 25 -4.58 -10.04 -3.80
N ASP A 26 -4.56 -10.83 -2.73
CA ASP A 26 -5.21 -12.13 -2.72
C ASP A 26 -6.72 -11.92 -2.51
N THR A 27 -7.41 -11.62 -3.60
CA THR A 27 -8.85 -11.35 -3.63
C THR A 27 -9.52 -12.27 -4.65
N GLU A 28 -10.85 -12.24 -4.72
CA GLU A 28 -11.59 -12.98 -5.75
C GLU A 28 -11.17 -12.58 -7.15
N MET A 29 -10.80 -11.31 -7.35
CA MET A 29 -10.32 -10.85 -8.67
C MET A 29 -9.00 -11.50 -9.05
N THR A 30 -8.08 -11.69 -8.09
CA THR A 30 -6.81 -12.36 -8.37
C THR A 30 -6.96 -13.86 -8.44
N HIS A 31 -7.98 -14.43 -7.82
CA HIS A 31 -8.31 -15.85 -7.99
C HIS A 31 -8.74 -16.16 -9.42
N GLY A 32 -9.19 -15.15 -10.17
CA GLY A 32 -9.50 -15.29 -11.60
C GLY A 32 -8.26 -15.32 -12.49
N LEU A 33 -7.07 -15.02 -11.96
CA LEU A 33 -5.83 -15.21 -12.70
C LEU A 33 -5.59 -16.69 -12.93
N VAL A 34 -5.18 -17.04 -14.15
CA VAL A 34 -4.79 -18.41 -14.46
C VAL A 34 -3.58 -18.76 -13.60
N GLY A 35 -3.48 -20.01 -13.15
CA GLY A 35 -2.48 -20.45 -12.19
C GLY A 35 -1.06 -19.97 -12.48
N GLU A 36 -0.64 -19.99 -13.76
CA GLU A 36 0.66 -19.52 -14.20
C GLU A 36 0.90 -18.05 -13.90
N GLN A 37 -0.12 -17.22 -14.14
CA GLN A 37 -0.01 -15.76 -13.90
C GLN A 37 0.11 -15.47 -12.41
N ARG A 38 -0.68 -16.17 -11.60
CA ARG A 38 -0.63 -16.02 -10.16
C ARG A 38 0.72 -16.44 -9.61
N GLU A 39 1.23 -17.58 -10.05
CA GLU A 39 2.55 -18.06 -9.65
C GLU A 39 3.67 -17.12 -10.05
N ARG A 40 3.54 -16.51 -11.23
CA ARG A 40 4.53 -15.54 -11.71
C ARG A 40 4.61 -14.32 -10.79
N VAL A 41 3.46 -13.79 -10.38
CA VAL A 41 3.40 -12.68 -9.44
C VAL A 41 4.00 -13.08 -8.10
N ILE A 42 3.66 -14.26 -7.60
CA ILE A 42 4.19 -14.76 -6.33
C ILE A 42 5.72 -14.90 -6.39
N ARG A 43 6.26 -15.41 -7.50
CA ARG A 43 7.71 -15.57 -7.66
C ARG A 43 8.45 -14.22 -7.69
N ARG A 44 7.80 -13.18 -8.18
CA ARG A 44 8.36 -11.82 -8.22
C ARG A 44 8.32 -11.14 -6.86
N SER A 45 7.47 -11.60 -5.99
CA SER A 45 7.34 -11.03 -4.66
C SER A 45 8.54 -11.45 -3.78
N ALA A 46 9.12 -10.48 -3.10
CA ALA A 46 10.21 -10.76 -2.17
C ALA A 46 9.78 -11.70 -1.05
N LEU A 47 8.52 -11.59 -0.61
CA LEU A 47 7.98 -12.44 0.45
C LEU A 47 7.36 -13.73 -0.07
N ARG A 48 7.38 -13.94 -1.40
CA ARG A 48 6.87 -15.16 -2.05
C ARG A 48 5.40 -15.42 -1.76
N ARG A 49 4.62 -14.37 -1.66
CA ARG A 49 3.16 -14.44 -1.47
C ARG A 49 2.51 -13.16 -1.96
N LEU A 50 1.20 -13.19 -2.08
CA LEU A 50 0.41 -11.98 -2.33
C LEU A 50 0.09 -11.31 -1.00
N ALA A 51 -0.14 -10.00 -1.04
CA ALA A 51 -0.65 -9.30 0.13
C ALA A 51 -2.16 -9.54 0.25
N ASP A 52 -2.66 -9.53 1.46
CA ASP A 52 -4.09 -9.64 1.74
C ASP A 52 -4.74 -8.25 1.81
N VAL A 53 -6.04 -8.21 1.61
CA VAL A 53 -6.83 -6.98 1.80
C VAL A 53 -6.62 -6.43 3.22
N ASP A 54 -6.53 -7.31 4.21
CA ASP A 54 -6.29 -6.90 5.60
C ASP A 54 -4.94 -6.20 5.78
N ASP A 55 -3.92 -6.59 5.00
CA ASP A 55 -2.62 -5.92 5.06
C ASP A 55 -2.74 -4.46 4.64
N VAL A 56 -3.52 -4.19 3.60
CA VAL A 56 -3.78 -2.82 3.13
C VAL A 56 -4.59 -2.05 4.17
N ALA A 57 -5.64 -2.68 4.72
CA ALA A 57 -6.47 -2.06 5.74
C ALA A 57 -5.67 -1.70 6.98
N ASN A 58 -4.76 -2.57 7.40
CA ASN A 58 -3.89 -2.32 8.56
C ASN A 58 -2.94 -1.14 8.31
N ALA A 59 -2.42 -1.02 7.09
CA ALA A 59 -1.56 0.10 6.72
C ALA A 59 -2.33 1.43 6.78
N VAL A 60 -3.55 1.45 6.27
CA VAL A 60 -4.42 2.64 6.32
C VAL A 60 -4.74 3.00 7.78
N GLU A 61 -5.11 2.01 8.57
CA GLU A 61 -5.42 2.22 9.98
C GLU A 61 -4.23 2.84 10.73
N PHE A 62 -3.02 2.32 10.49
CA PHE A 62 -1.81 2.87 11.10
C PHE A 62 -1.62 4.34 10.72
N LEU A 63 -1.77 4.67 9.43
CA LEU A 63 -1.57 6.04 8.95
C LEU A 63 -2.63 7.01 9.48
N LEU A 64 -3.80 6.52 9.84
CA LEU A 64 -4.88 7.34 10.42
C LEU A 64 -4.76 7.48 11.94
N GLY A 65 -3.88 6.72 12.56
CA GLY A 65 -3.75 6.70 14.03
C GLY A 65 -2.74 7.72 14.55
N ASP A 66 -2.77 7.90 15.86
CA ASP A 66 -1.89 8.86 16.55
C ASP A 66 -0.42 8.50 16.42
N GLN A 67 -0.09 7.23 16.24
CA GLN A 67 1.29 6.79 16.09
C GLN A 67 1.92 7.30 14.79
N ALA A 68 1.11 7.66 13.80
CA ALA A 68 1.56 8.18 12.52
C ALA A 68 1.47 9.70 12.43
N ARG A 69 1.32 10.39 13.54
CA ARG A 69 1.10 11.85 13.57
C ARG A 69 2.20 12.67 12.91
N SER A 70 3.41 12.14 12.83
CA SER A 70 4.55 12.82 12.21
C SER A 70 4.86 12.29 10.81
N ILE A 71 3.96 11.50 10.22
CA ILE A 71 4.12 10.94 8.89
C ILE A 71 3.20 11.71 7.93
N SER A 72 3.78 12.35 6.93
CA SER A 72 3.03 13.06 5.90
C SER A 72 3.84 13.11 4.61
N GLY A 73 3.18 12.97 3.49
CA GLY A 73 3.81 13.03 2.18
C GLY A 73 4.44 11.72 1.73
N THR A 74 4.16 10.61 2.41
CA THR A 74 4.72 9.31 2.05
C THR A 74 3.75 8.49 1.21
N VAL A 75 4.33 7.60 0.41
CA VAL A 75 3.60 6.53 -0.28
C VAL A 75 4.05 5.23 0.37
N LEU A 76 3.11 4.55 1.03
CA LEU A 76 3.38 3.29 1.70
C LEU A 76 2.97 2.14 0.79
N THR A 77 3.95 1.38 0.33
CA THR A 77 3.72 0.27 -0.59
C THR A 77 3.40 -1.00 0.20
N VAL A 78 2.30 -1.66 -0.18
CA VAL A 78 1.84 -2.91 0.45
C VAL A 78 1.65 -3.95 -0.66
N ASP A 79 2.75 -4.60 -1.05
CA ASP A 79 2.76 -5.51 -2.20
C ASP A 79 3.56 -6.79 -1.96
N ALA A 80 3.83 -7.12 -0.70
CA ALA A 80 4.65 -8.26 -0.32
C ALA A 80 6.03 -8.26 -1.00
N GLY A 81 6.52 -7.08 -1.38
CA GLY A 81 7.84 -6.91 -1.94
C GLY A 81 7.93 -7.10 -3.45
N THR A 82 6.81 -7.06 -4.17
CA THR A 82 6.82 -7.24 -5.63
C THR A 82 7.64 -6.18 -6.35
N THR A 83 7.65 -4.95 -5.82
CA THR A 83 8.40 -3.83 -6.40
C THR A 83 9.74 -3.58 -5.71
N ALA A 84 10.11 -4.45 -4.83
CA ALA A 84 11.38 -4.33 -4.11
C ALA A 84 12.59 -4.54 -5.04
#